data_8d1a5463436e6489573b800bb0afb73f
#
_entry.id   8d1a5463436e6489573b800bb0afb73f
#
_cell.length_a   1.000
_cell.length_b   1.000
_cell.length_c   1.000
_cell.angle_alpha   90.00
_cell.angle_beta   90.00
_cell.angle_gamma   90.00
#
_symmetry.space_group_name_H-M   'P 1'
#
loop_
_entity.id
_entity.type
_entity.pdbx_description
1 polymer ?
#
loop_
_entity_poly.entity_id
_entity_poly.type
_entity_poly.pdbx_seq_one_letter_code
_entity_poly.pdbx_strand_id
1 'polypeptide(L)'
;MSTARNATLKRVTTPRLFLIDSFGFIFRAYHARARSGAPPMRTSTGLSTEAVYIFHNMVRKLLTSYKPDYIAAIFESAEPTFRSEAFAEYKANRTEMPPDLGPQIPYIRRTLEALRIPILEFPGYEADDVIGAIACREQDKPLDVVIVSSDKDMLQLVNDRIFMLNPMKDDAWYDSAEVEKFMGVKPGQVAELLALKGDAIDNIPGAPGIGDKGAKDIVIRFGSVEAALEHASEVERKMYRESLQNHRDQILLSKKLATIHTGVPVEWSLEALKAQTPDISALKQVYKEMEFTSLLRDLPGEDDSHRRDYATLSSAEEVGAWLSARPP
;
A
#
# COMPACT_ATOMS: atom_id res chain seq x y z
N MET A 1 26.30 -3.20 -17.43
CA MET A 1 25.27 -3.47 -18.44
C MET A 1 24.24 -4.37 -17.78
N SER A 2 23.23 -3.76 -17.15
CA SER A 2 22.16 -4.46 -16.45
C SER A 2 21.05 -4.73 -17.45
N THR A 3 20.91 -5.97 -17.87
CA THR A 3 19.75 -6.44 -18.63
C THR A 3 18.58 -6.57 -17.68
N ALA A 4 17.81 -5.46 -17.55
CA ALA A 4 16.46 -5.55 -17.03
C ALA A 4 15.70 -6.55 -17.92
N ARG A 5 15.50 -7.76 -17.43
CA ARG A 5 14.51 -8.68 -17.99
C ARG A 5 13.14 -8.04 -17.73
N ASN A 6 12.65 -7.29 -18.71
CA ASN A 6 11.25 -7.12 -18.92
C ASN A 6 10.64 -8.53 -19.03
N ALA A 7 10.21 -9.08 -17.91
CA ALA A 7 9.30 -10.19 -17.93
C ALA A 7 8.02 -9.64 -18.56
N THR A 8 7.94 -9.75 -19.88
CA THR A 8 6.70 -9.66 -20.64
C THR A 8 5.84 -10.78 -20.09
N LEU A 9 5.10 -10.47 -19.00
CA LEU A 9 4.09 -11.36 -18.47
C LEU A 9 3.16 -11.67 -19.64
N LYS A 10 3.36 -12.87 -20.24
CA LYS A 10 2.30 -13.49 -21.02
C LYS A 10 1.04 -13.26 -20.22
N ARG A 11 -0.01 -12.75 -20.85
CA ARG A 11 -1.35 -12.65 -20.28
C ARG A 11 -1.70 -14.03 -19.72
N VAL A 12 -1.33 -14.28 -18.49
CA VAL A 12 -1.85 -15.39 -17.73
C VAL A 12 -3.29 -14.99 -17.49
N THR A 13 -4.20 -15.86 -17.85
CA THR A 13 -5.66 -15.69 -17.74
C THR A 13 -6.15 -15.61 -16.30
N THR A 14 -5.26 -15.54 -15.32
CA THR A 14 -5.58 -15.50 -13.89
C THR A 14 -5.90 -14.06 -13.48
N PRO A 15 -7.12 -13.79 -12.99
CA PRO A 15 -7.49 -12.48 -12.45
C PRO A 15 -6.56 -12.07 -11.30
N ARG A 16 -6.43 -10.76 -11.07
CA ARG A 16 -5.57 -10.22 -10.02
C ARG A 16 -6.32 -9.29 -9.09
N LEU A 17 -6.17 -9.54 -7.78
CA LEU A 17 -6.63 -8.67 -6.71
C LEU A 17 -5.45 -7.83 -6.18
N PHE A 18 -5.57 -6.52 -6.21
CA PHE A 18 -4.59 -5.59 -5.66
C PHE A 18 -5.08 -5.04 -4.31
N LEU A 19 -4.30 -5.23 -3.27
CA LEU A 19 -4.56 -4.73 -1.92
C LEU A 19 -3.53 -3.63 -1.58
N ILE A 20 -4.00 -2.39 -1.48
CA ILE A 20 -3.14 -1.23 -1.25
C ILE A 20 -3.06 -0.97 0.25
N ASP A 21 -1.85 -1.02 0.81
CA ASP A 21 -1.53 -0.43 2.10
C ASP A 21 -1.59 1.10 1.98
N SER A 22 -2.69 1.69 2.43
CA SER A 22 -2.99 3.10 2.15
C SER A 22 -2.07 4.04 2.90
N PHE A 23 -1.75 3.80 4.17
CA PHE A 23 -0.89 4.70 4.92
C PHE A 23 0.56 4.64 4.45
N GLY A 24 1.06 3.47 4.05
CA GLY A 24 2.36 3.36 3.38
C GLY A 24 2.46 4.25 2.14
N PHE A 25 1.40 4.28 1.31
CA PHE A 25 1.28 5.17 0.14
C PHE A 25 1.15 6.65 0.52
N ILE A 26 0.34 6.97 1.52
CA ILE A 26 0.08 8.35 1.97
C ILE A 26 1.34 9.00 2.53
N PHE A 27 2.04 8.34 3.46
CA PHE A 27 3.29 8.87 4.01
C PHE A 27 4.38 9.00 2.95
N ARG A 28 4.42 8.05 2.02
CA ARG A 28 5.30 8.18 0.87
C ARG A 28 5.00 9.43 0.05
N ALA A 29 3.73 9.60 -0.32
CA ALA A 29 3.30 10.74 -1.13
C ALA A 29 3.65 12.06 -0.43
N TYR A 30 3.41 12.14 0.86
CA TYR A 30 3.75 13.29 1.69
C TYR A 30 5.24 13.61 1.68
N HIS A 31 6.10 12.60 1.90
CA HIS A 31 7.55 12.82 1.96
C HIS A 31 8.23 12.93 0.59
N ALA A 32 7.58 12.57 -0.50
CA ALA A 32 8.21 12.56 -1.82
C ALA A 32 8.67 13.95 -2.26
N ARG A 33 7.84 14.97 -2.03
CA ARG A 33 8.13 16.33 -2.45
C ARG A 33 9.19 17.01 -1.58
N ALA A 34 9.13 16.81 -0.27
CA ALA A 34 10.16 17.32 0.65
C ALA A 34 11.56 16.82 0.26
N ARG A 35 11.68 15.58 -0.22
CA ARG A 35 12.95 15.01 -0.70
C ARG A 35 13.43 15.60 -2.04
N SER A 36 12.52 16.10 -2.87
CA SER A 36 12.85 16.68 -4.18
C SER A 36 13.31 18.14 -4.10
N GLY A 37 13.16 18.80 -2.94
CA GLY A 37 13.43 20.24 -2.80
C GLY A 37 12.47 21.15 -3.58
N ALA A 38 11.40 20.61 -4.14
CA ALA A 38 10.40 21.37 -4.87
C ALA A 38 9.55 22.22 -3.89
N PRO A 39 9.04 23.39 -4.33
CA PRO A 39 8.21 24.24 -3.47
C PRO A 39 6.93 23.50 -3.06
N PRO A 40 6.39 23.76 -1.83
CA PRO A 40 5.15 23.15 -1.38
C PRO A 40 3.98 23.39 -2.34
N MET A 41 3.10 22.41 -2.48
CA MET A 41 1.83 22.57 -3.20
C MET A 41 0.74 22.95 -2.21
N ARG A 42 0.07 24.07 -2.48
CA ARG A 42 -1.04 24.54 -1.65
C ARG A 42 -2.13 25.12 -2.53
N THR A 43 -3.37 25.08 -2.05
CA THR A 43 -4.46 25.84 -2.63
C THR A 43 -4.25 27.34 -2.38
N SER A 44 -4.99 28.18 -3.08
CA SER A 44 -5.03 29.63 -2.85
C SER A 44 -5.45 30.01 -1.42
N THR A 45 -6.16 29.09 -0.71
CA THR A 45 -6.55 29.23 0.70
C THR A 45 -5.50 28.71 1.68
N GLY A 46 -4.38 28.15 1.19
CA GLY A 46 -3.26 27.68 2.01
C GLY A 46 -3.31 26.20 2.42
N LEU A 47 -4.32 25.43 2.01
CA LEU A 47 -4.40 24.00 2.27
C LEU A 47 -3.28 23.25 1.51
N SER A 48 -2.49 22.43 2.22
CA SER A 48 -1.50 21.55 1.59
C SER A 48 -2.19 20.49 0.73
N THR A 49 -1.66 20.26 -0.48
CA THR A 49 -2.30 19.37 -1.49
C THR A 49 -1.37 18.34 -2.08
N GLU A 50 -0.10 18.39 -1.72
CA GLU A 50 0.95 17.56 -2.33
C GLU A 50 0.77 16.06 -2.09
N ALA A 51 0.34 15.65 -0.88
CA ALA A 51 0.09 14.25 -0.60
C ALA A 51 -1.07 13.70 -1.44
N VAL A 52 -2.16 14.48 -1.59
CA VAL A 52 -3.31 14.11 -2.45
C VAL A 52 -2.86 13.96 -3.91
N TYR A 53 -2.10 14.95 -4.42
CA TYR A 53 -1.64 14.95 -5.80
C TYR A 53 -0.74 13.76 -6.13
N ILE A 54 0.26 13.51 -5.26
CA ILE A 54 1.22 12.42 -5.49
C ILE A 54 0.55 11.07 -5.29
N PHE A 55 -0.26 10.91 -4.24
CA PHE A 55 -1.05 9.71 -3.99
C PHE A 55 -1.92 9.35 -5.19
N HIS A 56 -2.68 10.32 -5.71
CA HIS A 56 -3.49 10.14 -6.90
C HIS A 56 -2.68 9.62 -8.09
N ASN A 57 -1.53 10.25 -8.37
CA ASN A 57 -0.68 9.84 -9.49
C ASN A 57 -0.09 8.43 -9.29
N MET A 58 0.24 8.05 -8.05
CA MET A 58 0.70 6.69 -7.73
C MET A 58 -0.40 5.67 -8.00
N VAL A 59 -1.64 5.92 -7.54
CA VAL A 59 -2.79 5.05 -7.78
C VAL A 59 -3.14 4.99 -9.26
N ARG A 60 -3.16 6.13 -9.96
CA ARG A 60 -3.38 6.19 -11.41
C ARG A 60 -2.35 5.37 -12.18
N LYS A 61 -1.05 5.47 -11.81
CA LYS A 61 0.01 4.65 -12.39
C LYS A 61 -0.27 3.15 -12.18
N LEU A 62 -0.65 2.78 -10.97
CA LEU A 62 -0.98 1.39 -10.64
C LEU A 62 -2.14 0.87 -11.53
N LEU A 63 -3.24 1.62 -11.61
CA LEU A 63 -4.39 1.25 -12.44
C LEU A 63 -4.05 1.12 -13.92
N THR A 64 -3.26 2.06 -14.46
CA THR A 64 -2.91 2.07 -15.90
C THR A 64 -1.87 1.02 -16.28
N SER A 65 -0.89 0.79 -15.41
CA SER A 65 0.22 -0.13 -15.69
C SER A 65 -0.15 -1.59 -15.45
N TYR A 66 -0.91 -1.87 -14.39
CA TYR A 66 -1.20 -3.25 -13.97
C TYR A 66 -2.62 -3.71 -14.29
N LYS A 67 -3.57 -2.79 -14.47
CA LYS A 67 -4.96 -3.08 -14.83
C LYS A 67 -5.56 -4.19 -13.96
N PRO A 68 -5.67 -3.99 -12.63
CA PRO A 68 -6.20 -4.99 -11.72
C PRO A 68 -7.65 -5.35 -12.07
N ASP A 69 -8.03 -6.61 -11.90
CA ASP A 69 -9.42 -7.05 -12.03
C ASP A 69 -10.22 -6.69 -10.77
N TYR A 70 -9.55 -6.76 -9.61
CA TYR A 70 -10.07 -6.38 -8.29
C TYR A 70 -9.06 -5.50 -7.57
N ILE A 71 -9.55 -4.55 -6.79
CA ILE A 71 -8.71 -3.61 -6.06
C ILE A 71 -9.40 -3.12 -4.79
N ALA A 72 -8.64 -2.94 -3.73
CA ALA A 72 -9.09 -2.27 -2.51
C ALA A 72 -7.95 -1.44 -1.89
N ALA A 73 -8.32 -0.37 -1.21
CA ALA A 73 -7.43 0.44 -0.40
C ALA A 73 -7.73 0.16 1.08
N ILE A 74 -6.75 -0.34 1.81
CA ILE A 74 -6.90 -0.72 3.21
C ILE A 74 -6.35 0.41 4.07
N PHE A 75 -7.19 0.92 4.98
CA PHE A 75 -6.84 1.95 5.94
C PHE A 75 -6.71 1.35 7.34
N GLU A 76 -5.77 1.89 8.10
CA GLU A 76 -5.63 1.57 9.51
C GLU A 76 -6.71 2.31 10.31
N SER A 77 -7.35 1.62 11.24
CA SER A 77 -8.28 2.22 12.20
C SER A 77 -7.51 2.94 13.32
N ALA A 78 -8.13 3.97 13.88
CA ALA A 78 -7.57 4.69 15.03
C ALA A 78 -7.72 3.92 16.36
N GLU A 79 -8.44 2.81 16.38
CA GLU A 79 -8.68 2.03 17.59
C GLU A 79 -7.46 1.21 18.00
N PRO A 80 -7.25 0.99 19.32
CA PRO A 80 -6.19 0.10 19.80
C PRO A 80 -6.29 -1.30 19.21
N THR A 81 -5.15 -1.91 18.96
CA THR A 81 -5.07 -3.27 18.42
C THR A 81 -4.55 -4.23 19.49
N PHE A 82 -4.71 -5.54 19.25
CA PHE A 82 -4.19 -6.56 20.17
C PHE A 82 -2.68 -6.43 20.43
N ARG A 83 -1.91 -5.79 19.52
CA ARG A 83 -0.48 -5.57 19.71
C ARG A 83 -0.22 -4.48 20.75
N SER A 84 -0.95 -3.36 20.69
CA SER A 84 -0.84 -2.30 21.70
C SER A 84 -1.33 -2.74 23.08
N GLU A 85 -2.31 -3.65 23.13
CA GLU A 85 -2.76 -4.27 24.38
C GLU A 85 -1.72 -5.25 24.95
N ALA A 86 -1.05 -6.02 24.09
CA ALA A 86 -0.03 -6.99 24.49
C ALA A 86 1.30 -6.34 24.90
N PHE A 87 1.63 -5.19 24.31
CA PHE A 87 2.87 -4.47 24.55
C PHE A 87 2.66 -2.96 24.38
N ALA A 88 2.56 -2.23 25.51
CA ALA A 88 2.25 -0.80 25.53
C ALA A 88 3.28 0.07 24.79
N GLU A 89 4.52 -0.41 24.65
CA GLU A 89 5.60 0.29 23.95
C GLU A 89 5.59 0.01 22.42
N TYR A 90 4.71 -0.86 21.95
CA TYR A 90 4.58 -1.16 20.51
C TYR A 90 4.23 0.11 19.74
N LYS A 91 5.02 0.43 18.73
CA LYS A 91 4.89 1.66 17.91
C LYS A 91 4.95 2.99 18.70
N ALA A 92 5.32 2.98 20.00
CA ALA A 92 5.35 4.18 20.84
C ALA A 92 6.39 5.23 20.38
N ASN A 93 7.38 4.81 19.61
CA ASN A 93 8.40 5.69 19.01
C ASN A 93 8.00 6.28 17.65
N ARG A 94 6.80 5.95 17.12
CA ARG A 94 6.29 6.55 15.90
C ARG A 94 5.98 8.03 16.14
N THR A 95 6.45 8.88 15.24
CA THR A 95 6.12 10.31 15.26
C THR A 95 4.65 10.52 14.96
N GLU A 96 4.04 11.51 15.61
CA GLU A 96 2.67 11.93 15.29
C GLU A 96 2.52 12.31 13.81
N MET A 97 1.30 12.18 13.32
CA MET A 97 0.97 12.59 11.96
C MET A 97 1.28 14.08 11.76
N PRO A 98 2.01 14.47 10.71
CA PRO A 98 2.27 15.87 10.41
C PRO A 98 0.97 16.70 10.37
N PRO A 99 0.93 17.88 10.98
CA PRO A 99 -0.32 18.65 11.11
C PRO A 99 -0.92 19.10 9.78
N ASP A 100 -0.12 19.19 8.73
CA ASP A 100 -0.57 19.54 7.38
C ASP A 100 -0.91 18.31 6.53
N LEU A 101 -0.65 17.09 6.99
CA LEU A 101 -1.09 15.85 6.36
C LEU A 101 -2.52 15.48 6.74
N GLY A 102 -2.88 15.61 8.03
CA GLY A 102 -4.21 15.27 8.54
C GLY A 102 -5.35 15.84 7.69
N PRO A 103 -5.36 17.15 7.37
CA PRO A 103 -6.38 17.77 6.51
C PRO A 103 -6.44 17.22 5.08
N GLN A 104 -5.41 16.52 4.59
CA GLN A 104 -5.37 15.92 3.25
C GLN A 104 -6.01 14.53 3.19
N ILE A 105 -6.10 13.81 4.32
CA ILE A 105 -6.66 12.45 4.36
C ILE A 105 -8.10 12.37 3.82
N PRO A 106 -9.03 13.26 4.19
CA PRO A 106 -10.39 13.25 3.61
C PRO A 106 -10.39 13.37 2.08
N TYR A 107 -9.51 14.18 1.50
CA TYR A 107 -9.39 14.33 0.04
C TYR A 107 -8.78 13.11 -0.63
N ILE A 108 -7.86 12.42 0.03
CA ILE A 108 -7.34 11.13 -0.44
C ILE A 108 -8.46 10.10 -0.48
N ARG A 109 -9.29 10.01 0.57
CA ARG A 109 -10.47 9.13 0.59
C ARG A 109 -11.45 9.46 -0.52
N ARG A 110 -11.81 10.73 -0.68
CA ARG A 110 -12.67 11.19 -1.78
C ARG A 110 -12.08 10.88 -3.16
N THR A 111 -10.76 10.94 -3.31
CA THR A 111 -10.07 10.55 -4.54
C THR A 111 -10.24 9.06 -4.83
N LEU A 112 -10.10 8.19 -3.82
CA LEU A 112 -10.33 6.75 -3.95
C LEU A 112 -11.80 6.44 -4.28
N GLU A 113 -12.75 7.10 -3.61
CA GLU A 113 -14.18 6.99 -3.88
C GLU A 113 -14.52 7.39 -5.32
N ALA A 114 -13.96 8.52 -5.80
CA ALA A 114 -14.13 8.97 -7.17
C ALA A 114 -13.48 8.03 -8.20
N LEU A 115 -12.38 7.37 -7.83
CA LEU A 115 -11.77 6.29 -8.61
C LEU A 115 -12.55 4.97 -8.51
N ARG A 116 -13.61 4.93 -7.69
CA ARG A 116 -14.40 3.74 -7.36
C ARG A 116 -13.56 2.59 -6.82
N ILE A 117 -12.54 2.91 -6.02
CA ILE A 117 -11.73 1.96 -5.28
C ILE A 117 -12.33 1.80 -3.89
N PRO A 118 -12.81 0.62 -3.51
CA PRO A 118 -13.34 0.37 -2.17
C PRO A 118 -12.30 0.65 -1.09
N ILE A 119 -12.73 1.36 -0.04
CA ILE A 119 -11.94 1.61 1.16
C ILE A 119 -12.38 0.61 2.22
N LEU A 120 -11.41 -0.15 2.74
CA LEU A 120 -11.63 -1.10 3.82
C LEU A 120 -10.89 -0.64 5.06
N GLU A 121 -11.61 -0.56 6.18
CA GLU A 121 -11.09 -0.15 7.49
C GLU A 121 -11.86 -0.93 8.55
N PHE A 122 -11.15 -1.65 9.41
CA PHE A 122 -11.76 -2.52 10.41
C PHE A 122 -11.23 -2.17 11.80
N PRO A 123 -12.10 -1.73 12.72
CA PRO A 123 -11.74 -1.38 14.08
C PRO A 123 -11.03 -2.52 14.82
N GLY A 124 -9.99 -2.19 15.60
CA GLY A 124 -9.25 -3.15 16.40
C GLY A 124 -8.19 -3.98 15.66
N TYR A 125 -8.03 -3.77 14.34
CA TYR A 125 -7.04 -4.46 13.52
C TYR A 125 -6.16 -3.47 12.74
N GLU A 126 -4.90 -3.84 12.56
CA GLU A 126 -3.99 -3.10 11.70
C GLU A 126 -4.28 -3.38 10.22
N ALA A 127 -3.93 -2.44 9.36
CA ALA A 127 -4.09 -2.62 7.92
C ALA A 127 -3.40 -3.90 7.42
N ASP A 128 -2.24 -4.23 7.98
CA ASP A 128 -1.44 -5.40 7.65
C ASP A 128 -2.19 -6.71 7.94
N ASP A 129 -2.90 -6.78 9.08
CA ASP A 129 -3.69 -7.95 9.45
C ASP A 129 -4.91 -8.11 8.52
N VAL A 130 -5.55 -7.01 8.17
CA VAL A 130 -6.67 -7.00 7.21
C VAL A 130 -6.20 -7.45 5.82
N ILE A 131 -5.10 -6.90 5.33
CA ILE A 131 -4.48 -7.30 4.06
C ILE A 131 -4.13 -8.79 4.09
N GLY A 132 -3.50 -9.25 5.17
CA GLY A 132 -3.14 -10.66 5.35
C GLY A 132 -4.35 -11.59 5.37
N ALA A 133 -5.42 -11.21 6.08
CA ALA A 133 -6.65 -11.99 6.15
C ALA A 133 -7.34 -12.10 4.78
N ILE A 134 -7.42 -10.99 4.02
CA ILE A 134 -8.00 -10.99 2.68
C ILE A 134 -7.12 -11.83 1.74
N ALA A 135 -5.81 -11.59 1.72
CA ALA A 135 -4.91 -12.28 0.84
C ALA A 135 -4.93 -13.80 1.05
N CYS A 136 -4.88 -14.25 2.30
CA CYS A 136 -4.90 -15.68 2.63
C CYS A 136 -6.24 -16.36 2.29
N ARG A 137 -7.37 -15.66 2.39
CA ARG A 137 -8.67 -16.23 2.00
C ARG A 137 -8.87 -16.24 0.49
N GLU A 138 -8.37 -15.22 -0.21
CA GLU A 138 -8.57 -15.11 -1.65
C GLU A 138 -7.61 -16.00 -2.46
N GLN A 139 -6.44 -16.37 -1.91
CA GLN A 139 -5.47 -17.24 -2.60
C GLN A 139 -6.03 -18.63 -2.96
N ASP A 140 -7.05 -19.10 -2.24
CA ASP A 140 -7.70 -20.39 -2.53
C ASP A 140 -8.61 -20.33 -3.76
N LYS A 141 -8.88 -19.14 -4.26
CA LYS A 141 -9.63 -18.91 -5.50
C LYS A 141 -8.70 -18.88 -6.72
N PRO A 142 -9.21 -19.03 -7.93
CA PRO A 142 -8.40 -18.98 -9.15
C PRO A 142 -7.98 -17.56 -9.53
N LEU A 143 -7.34 -16.84 -8.60
CA LEU A 143 -6.82 -15.48 -8.78
C LEU A 143 -5.48 -15.34 -8.07
N ASP A 144 -4.69 -14.36 -8.48
CA ASP A 144 -3.45 -13.96 -7.82
C ASP A 144 -3.69 -12.71 -6.98
N VAL A 145 -3.11 -12.67 -5.79
CA VAL A 145 -3.20 -11.51 -4.89
C VAL A 145 -1.90 -10.73 -4.96
N VAL A 146 -1.99 -9.42 -5.10
CA VAL A 146 -0.86 -8.50 -5.14
C VAL A 146 -0.97 -7.50 -4.01
N ILE A 147 -0.13 -7.65 -3.01
CA ILE A 147 -0.01 -6.69 -1.92
C ILE A 147 0.82 -5.52 -2.41
N VAL A 148 0.26 -4.31 -2.36
CA VAL A 148 0.94 -3.09 -2.80
C VAL A 148 1.38 -2.32 -1.57
N SER A 149 2.60 -2.55 -1.13
CA SER A 149 3.19 -1.93 0.07
C SER A 149 4.69 -1.76 -0.08
N SER A 150 5.28 -0.91 0.73
CA SER A 150 6.74 -0.80 0.91
C SER A 150 7.21 -1.47 2.19
N ASP A 151 6.30 -1.98 3.00
CA ASP A 151 6.62 -2.62 4.26
C ASP A 151 7.17 -4.03 4.02
N LYS A 152 8.40 -4.25 4.52
CA LYS A 152 9.09 -5.53 4.41
C LYS A 152 8.39 -6.66 5.19
N ASP A 153 7.59 -6.29 6.19
CA ASP A 153 6.92 -7.25 7.05
C ASP A 153 5.83 -8.00 6.30
N MET A 154 5.22 -7.36 5.26
CA MET A 154 4.29 -8.01 4.33
C MET A 154 4.91 -9.16 3.53
N LEU A 155 6.25 -9.23 3.42
CA LEU A 155 6.95 -10.29 2.70
C LEU A 155 6.73 -11.67 3.32
N GLN A 156 6.30 -11.74 4.59
CA GLN A 156 5.92 -13.00 5.25
C GLN A 156 4.70 -13.67 4.61
N LEU A 157 3.86 -12.91 3.90
CA LEU A 157 2.64 -13.41 3.25
C LEU A 157 2.88 -13.95 1.83
N VAL A 158 4.04 -13.63 1.24
CA VAL A 158 4.34 -14.01 -0.15
C VAL A 158 4.42 -15.53 -0.31
N ASN A 159 3.79 -16.04 -1.38
CA ASN A 159 3.83 -17.45 -1.75
C ASN A 159 3.54 -17.60 -3.26
N ASP A 160 3.14 -18.78 -3.72
CA ASP A 160 2.88 -19.06 -5.15
C ASP A 160 1.66 -18.31 -5.73
N ARG A 161 0.80 -17.74 -4.88
CA ARG A 161 -0.44 -17.02 -5.25
C ARG A 161 -0.50 -15.60 -4.70
N ILE A 162 0.34 -15.28 -3.73
CA ILE A 162 0.43 -13.95 -3.11
C ILE A 162 1.79 -13.35 -3.45
N PHE A 163 1.76 -12.20 -4.07
CA PHE A 163 2.92 -11.42 -4.48
C PHE A 163 2.92 -10.07 -3.78
N MET A 164 4.08 -9.43 -3.70
CA MET A 164 4.17 -8.05 -3.24
C MET A 164 4.75 -7.17 -4.33
N LEU A 165 4.12 -6.03 -4.57
CA LEU A 165 4.59 -4.95 -5.43
C LEU A 165 5.05 -3.80 -4.55
N ASN A 166 6.33 -3.41 -4.66
CA ASN A 166 6.87 -2.26 -3.97
C ASN A 166 7.06 -1.09 -4.94
N PRO A 167 6.13 -0.13 -5.00
CA PRO A 167 6.22 1.01 -5.92
C PRO A 167 7.32 2.01 -5.54
N MET A 168 7.97 1.79 -4.38
CA MET A 168 9.06 2.61 -3.84
C MET A 168 10.42 2.25 -4.44
N LYS A 169 10.55 1.03 -4.96
CA LYS A 169 11.77 0.49 -5.56
C LYS A 169 11.53 0.20 -7.04
N ASP A 170 11.23 1.22 -7.82
CA ASP A 170 11.00 1.10 -9.26
C ASP A 170 10.01 -0.03 -9.62
N ASP A 171 8.90 -0.10 -8.86
CA ASP A 171 7.89 -1.14 -8.97
C ASP A 171 8.49 -2.56 -8.80
N ALA A 172 9.39 -2.75 -7.84
CA ALA A 172 9.97 -4.05 -7.54
C ALA A 172 8.88 -5.07 -7.19
N TRP A 173 8.94 -6.18 -7.89
CA TRP A 173 8.02 -7.30 -7.70
C TRP A 173 8.69 -8.40 -6.87
N TYR A 174 8.02 -8.86 -5.82
CA TYR A 174 8.51 -9.91 -4.95
C TYR A 174 7.62 -11.16 -5.09
N ASP A 175 8.20 -12.22 -5.58
CA ASP A 175 7.79 -13.61 -5.40
C ASP A 175 8.64 -14.27 -4.31
N SER A 176 8.42 -15.55 -4.05
CA SER A 176 9.16 -16.28 -3.00
C SER A 176 10.68 -16.26 -3.21
N ALA A 177 11.16 -16.30 -4.45
CA ALA A 177 12.58 -16.29 -4.76
C ALA A 177 13.21 -14.90 -4.53
N GLU A 178 12.52 -13.84 -4.94
CA GLU A 178 12.98 -12.46 -4.70
C GLU A 178 12.90 -12.10 -3.20
N VAL A 179 11.94 -12.65 -2.43
CA VAL A 179 11.93 -12.50 -0.97
C VAL A 179 13.16 -13.16 -0.34
N GLU A 180 13.45 -14.40 -0.70
CA GLU A 180 14.63 -15.12 -0.17
C GLU A 180 15.93 -14.40 -0.51
N LYS A 181 16.06 -13.90 -1.72
CA LYS A 181 17.21 -13.08 -2.14
C LYS A 181 17.31 -11.75 -1.37
N PHE A 182 16.21 -11.09 -1.11
CA PHE A 182 16.17 -9.80 -0.43
C PHE A 182 16.33 -9.92 1.08
N MET A 183 15.59 -10.82 1.72
CA MET A 183 15.56 -11.01 3.17
C MET A 183 16.65 -11.97 3.66
N GLY A 184 17.14 -12.87 2.80
CA GLY A 184 18.05 -13.96 3.17
C GLY A 184 17.40 -15.13 3.87
N VAL A 185 16.07 -15.15 3.93
CA VAL A 185 15.22 -16.23 4.47
C VAL A 185 13.97 -16.38 3.59
N LYS A 186 13.30 -17.53 3.66
CA LYS A 186 12.06 -17.77 2.93
C LYS A 186 10.91 -16.89 3.47
N PRO A 187 9.85 -16.61 2.68
CA PRO A 187 8.72 -15.83 3.13
C PRO A 187 8.17 -16.25 4.50
N GLY A 188 7.86 -17.52 4.68
CA GLY A 188 7.34 -18.06 5.95
C GLY A 188 8.31 -17.96 7.14
N GLN A 189 9.54 -17.51 6.91
CA GLN A 189 10.56 -17.29 7.95
C GLN A 189 10.81 -15.81 8.24
N VAL A 190 10.11 -14.90 7.56
CA VAL A 190 10.30 -13.44 7.75
C VAL A 190 9.89 -13.03 9.17
N ALA A 191 8.75 -13.52 9.67
CA ALA A 191 8.33 -13.25 11.05
C ALA A 191 9.31 -13.82 12.09
N GLU A 192 9.92 -15.00 11.83
CA GLU A 192 10.95 -15.60 12.69
C GLU A 192 12.21 -14.73 12.74
N LEU A 193 12.61 -14.21 11.57
CA LEU A 193 13.75 -13.30 11.46
C LEU A 193 13.52 -12.02 12.26
N LEU A 194 12.33 -11.41 12.12
CA LEU A 194 11.95 -10.19 12.83
C LEU A 194 11.86 -10.43 14.34
N ALA A 195 11.35 -11.57 14.76
CA ALA A 195 11.26 -11.96 16.17
C ALA A 195 12.62 -12.00 16.86
N LEU A 196 13.67 -12.45 16.15
CA LEU A 196 15.01 -12.52 16.70
C LEU A 196 15.77 -11.19 16.61
N LYS A 197 15.74 -10.52 15.45
CA LYS A 197 16.49 -9.27 15.29
C LYS A 197 15.82 -8.05 15.87
N GLY A 198 14.52 -8.13 16.13
CA GLY A 198 13.68 -6.99 16.48
C GLY A 198 13.38 -6.07 15.30
N ASP A 199 12.54 -5.07 15.55
CA ASP A 199 12.28 -3.95 14.63
C ASP A 199 12.23 -2.61 15.38
N ALA A 200 13.18 -1.73 15.06
CA ALA A 200 13.27 -0.43 15.71
C ALA A 200 12.14 0.53 15.30
N ILE A 201 11.52 0.33 14.11
CA ILE A 201 10.43 1.19 13.64
C ILE A 201 9.15 0.92 14.43
N ASP A 202 8.87 -0.35 14.69
CA ASP A 202 7.68 -0.78 15.42
C ASP A 202 7.96 -1.04 16.91
N ASN A 203 9.18 -0.75 17.34
CA ASN A 203 9.64 -0.96 18.71
C ASN A 203 9.50 -2.42 19.17
N ILE A 204 9.80 -3.37 18.27
CA ILE A 204 9.83 -4.80 18.58
C ILE A 204 11.21 -5.13 19.15
N PRO A 205 11.29 -5.65 20.40
CA PRO A 205 12.57 -5.73 21.12
C PRO A 205 13.57 -6.75 20.56
N GLY A 206 13.10 -7.87 20.01
CA GLY A 206 13.95 -8.94 19.51
C GLY A 206 14.72 -9.69 20.60
N ALA A 207 15.73 -10.44 20.18
CA ALA A 207 16.67 -11.16 21.05
C ALA A 207 17.90 -10.29 21.33
N PRO A 208 18.18 -9.91 22.58
CA PRO A 208 19.33 -9.05 22.91
C PRO A 208 20.65 -9.58 22.37
N GLY A 209 21.38 -8.74 21.63
CA GLY A 209 22.67 -9.09 21.05
C GLY A 209 22.62 -9.93 19.76
N ILE A 210 21.44 -10.32 19.27
CA ILE A 210 21.25 -11.03 18.00
C ILE A 210 20.81 -10.03 16.93
N GLY A 211 21.73 -9.59 16.09
CA GLY A 211 21.45 -8.73 14.94
C GLY A 211 21.10 -9.53 13.68
N ASP A 212 20.90 -8.83 12.56
CA ASP A 212 20.41 -9.37 11.29
C ASP A 212 21.13 -10.65 10.85
N LYS A 213 22.47 -10.66 10.84
CA LYS A 213 23.24 -11.86 10.44
C LYS A 213 23.00 -13.04 11.36
N GLY A 214 23.05 -12.82 12.67
CA GLY A 214 22.87 -13.91 13.65
C GLY A 214 21.43 -14.46 13.64
N ALA A 215 20.45 -13.58 13.45
CA ALA A 215 19.05 -13.99 13.31
C ALA A 215 18.83 -14.86 12.06
N LYS A 216 19.41 -14.48 10.91
CA LYS A 216 19.37 -15.29 9.67
C LYS A 216 20.00 -16.67 9.89
N ASP A 217 21.22 -16.71 10.45
CA ASP A 217 21.94 -17.97 10.69
C ASP A 217 21.10 -18.92 11.57
N ILE A 218 20.45 -18.38 12.62
CA ILE A 218 19.60 -19.15 13.54
C ILE A 218 18.34 -19.64 12.83
N VAL A 219 17.63 -18.75 12.11
CA VAL A 219 16.39 -19.12 11.41
C VAL A 219 16.63 -20.15 10.30
N ILE A 220 17.72 -20.02 9.55
CA ILE A 220 18.09 -21.00 8.51
C ILE A 220 18.40 -22.36 9.15
N ARG A 221 19.12 -22.37 10.29
CA ARG A 221 19.51 -23.61 10.95
C ARG A 221 18.37 -24.33 11.65
N PHE A 222 17.53 -23.63 12.39
CA PHE A 222 16.50 -24.21 13.25
C PHE A 222 15.09 -24.14 12.65
N GLY A 223 14.86 -23.30 11.62
CA GLY A 223 13.59 -23.15 10.93
C GLY A 223 12.60 -22.21 11.60
N SER A 224 12.49 -22.23 12.93
CA SER A 224 11.58 -21.38 13.72
C SER A 224 12.23 -20.90 15.02
N VAL A 225 11.63 -19.87 15.61
CA VAL A 225 12.02 -19.34 16.94
C VAL A 225 11.84 -20.40 18.01
N GLU A 226 10.73 -21.15 18.01
CA GLU A 226 10.45 -22.19 19.00
C GLU A 226 11.55 -23.28 18.99
N ALA A 227 11.87 -23.77 17.79
CA ALA A 227 12.93 -24.77 17.65
C ALA A 227 14.29 -24.20 18.07
N ALA A 228 14.61 -22.95 17.76
CA ALA A 228 15.83 -22.31 18.20
C ALA A 228 15.91 -22.15 19.73
N LEU A 229 14.79 -21.90 20.39
CA LEU A 229 14.70 -21.80 21.86
C LEU A 229 14.82 -23.17 22.53
N GLU A 230 14.25 -24.21 21.95
CA GLU A 230 14.37 -25.61 22.46
C GLU A 230 15.80 -26.13 22.31
N HIS A 231 16.46 -25.82 21.21
CA HIS A 231 17.81 -26.22 20.89
C HIS A 231 18.87 -25.15 21.16
N ALA A 232 18.59 -24.19 22.04
CA ALA A 232 19.49 -23.07 22.30
C ALA A 232 20.90 -23.51 22.74
N SER A 233 21.04 -24.68 23.44
CA SER A 233 22.32 -25.22 23.83
C SER A 233 23.25 -25.62 22.67
N GLU A 234 22.69 -25.85 21.48
CA GLU A 234 23.42 -26.21 20.27
C GLU A 234 23.96 -24.99 19.53
N VAL A 235 23.59 -23.75 19.93
CA VAL A 235 24.07 -22.52 19.32
C VAL A 235 25.52 -22.27 19.72
N GLU A 236 26.43 -22.30 18.76
CA GLU A 236 27.89 -22.22 18.99
C GLU A 236 28.31 -20.93 19.66
N ARG A 237 27.76 -19.77 19.17
CA ARG A 237 28.11 -18.45 19.67
C ARG A 237 27.51 -18.24 21.07
N LYS A 238 28.36 -18.17 22.09
CA LYS A 238 27.97 -18.06 23.50
C LYS A 238 26.93 -16.96 23.73
N MET A 239 27.17 -15.76 23.22
CA MET A 239 26.25 -14.62 23.38
C MET A 239 24.84 -14.90 22.83
N TYR A 240 24.74 -15.57 21.68
CA TYR A 240 23.44 -15.93 21.08
C TYR A 240 22.74 -17.01 21.87
N ARG A 241 23.51 -18.05 22.32
CA ARG A 241 22.99 -19.09 23.17
C ARG A 241 22.44 -18.55 24.49
N GLU A 242 23.20 -17.68 25.18
CA GLU A 242 22.74 -17.01 26.39
C GLU A 242 21.54 -16.14 26.17
N SER A 243 21.47 -15.41 25.05
CA SER A 243 20.30 -14.59 24.68
C SER A 243 19.06 -15.45 24.53
N LEU A 244 19.12 -16.53 23.77
CA LEU A 244 17.99 -17.45 23.58
C LEU A 244 17.54 -18.08 24.89
N GLN A 245 18.49 -18.50 25.78
CA GLN A 245 18.17 -19.11 27.05
C GLN A 245 17.55 -18.17 28.07
N ASN A 246 18.00 -16.91 28.09
CA ASN A 246 17.63 -15.94 29.14
C ASN A 246 16.47 -15.01 28.76
N HIS A 247 16.11 -14.92 27.47
CA HIS A 247 15.11 -13.94 26.98
C HIS A 247 13.98 -14.62 26.20
N ARG A 248 13.62 -15.85 26.58
CA ARG A 248 12.59 -16.64 25.89
C ARG A 248 11.28 -15.89 25.72
N ASP A 249 10.75 -15.32 26.79
CA ASP A 249 9.43 -14.67 26.78
C ASP A 249 9.44 -13.40 25.91
N GLN A 250 10.52 -12.62 25.95
CA GLN A 250 10.72 -11.44 25.11
C GLN A 250 10.77 -11.81 23.62
N ILE A 251 11.45 -12.91 23.29
CA ILE A 251 11.57 -13.37 21.89
C ILE A 251 10.22 -13.88 21.38
N LEU A 252 9.47 -14.61 22.20
CA LEU A 252 8.12 -15.08 21.83
C LEU A 252 7.13 -13.92 21.71
N LEU A 253 7.23 -12.90 22.59
CA LEU A 253 6.48 -11.65 22.45
C LEU A 253 6.85 -10.96 21.13
N SER A 254 8.12 -10.82 20.81
CA SER A 254 8.58 -10.22 19.55
C SER A 254 8.04 -10.96 18.34
N LYS A 255 7.98 -12.30 18.39
CA LYS A 255 7.35 -13.09 17.34
C LYS A 255 5.86 -12.79 17.20
N LYS A 256 5.13 -12.73 18.33
CA LYS A 256 3.71 -12.38 18.33
C LYS A 256 3.45 -10.99 17.72
N LEU A 257 4.30 -10.02 18.03
CA LEU A 257 4.18 -8.66 17.50
C LEU A 257 4.52 -8.57 16.00
N ALA A 258 5.54 -9.31 15.54
CA ALA A 258 5.99 -9.32 14.16
C ALA A 258 5.12 -10.15 13.21
N THR A 259 4.31 -11.06 13.75
CA THR A 259 3.48 -11.95 12.93
C THR A 259 2.19 -11.26 12.51
N ILE A 260 1.91 -11.22 11.22
CA ILE A 260 0.64 -10.73 10.66
C ILE A 260 -0.47 -11.72 10.99
N HIS A 261 -1.54 -11.21 11.59
CA HIS A 261 -2.69 -12.03 11.99
C HIS A 261 -3.66 -12.22 10.83
N THR A 262 -3.59 -13.36 10.15
CA THR A 262 -4.42 -13.67 8.98
C THR A 262 -5.83 -14.19 9.30
N GLY A 263 -6.14 -14.44 10.57
CA GLY A 263 -7.43 -14.96 11.05
C GLY A 263 -8.44 -13.87 11.42
N VAL A 264 -8.27 -12.65 10.97
CA VAL A 264 -9.15 -11.50 11.28
C VAL A 264 -10.58 -11.78 10.78
N PRO A 265 -11.63 -11.60 11.61
CA PRO A 265 -13.01 -11.85 11.23
C PRO A 265 -13.62 -10.66 10.46
N VAL A 266 -12.95 -10.26 9.37
CA VAL A 266 -13.44 -9.19 8.50
C VAL A 266 -14.39 -9.72 7.44
N GLU A 267 -15.43 -8.97 7.12
CA GLU A 267 -16.39 -9.30 6.09
C GLU A 267 -16.14 -8.45 4.84
N TRP A 268 -15.99 -9.11 3.71
CA TRP A 268 -15.96 -8.49 2.38
C TRP A 268 -16.52 -9.46 1.34
N SER A 269 -16.81 -8.95 0.16
CA SER A 269 -17.08 -9.80 -0.99
C SER A 269 -16.12 -9.44 -2.14
N LEU A 270 -15.60 -10.44 -2.84
CA LEU A 270 -14.72 -10.21 -3.97
C LEU A 270 -15.41 -9.38 -5.07
N GLU A 271 -16.71 -9.57 -5.27
CA GLU A 271 -17.48 -8.78 -6.24
C GLU A 271 -17.51 -7.28 -5.90
N ALA A 272 -17.55 -6.94 -4.61
CA ALA A 272 -17.47 -5.55 -4.16
C ALA A 272 -16.11 -4.90 -4.42
N LEU A 273 -15.05 -5.72 -4.59
CA LEU A 273 -13.69 -5.25 -4.88
C LEU A 273 -13.38 -5.16 -6.37
N LYS A 274 -14.34 -5.47 -7.25
CA LYS A 274 -14.15 -5.42 -8.69
C LYS A 274 -13.76 -4.02 -9.15
N ALA A 275 -12.70 -3.92 -9.95
CA ALA A 275 -12.26 -2.66 -10.50
C ALA A 275 -13.33 -2.04 -11.41
N GLN A 276 -13.62 -0.78 -11.20
CA GLN A 276 -14.67 -0.05 -11.89
C GLN A 276 -14.12 1.13 -12.66
N THR A 277 -14.90 1.64 -13.61
CA THR A 277 -14.59 2.89 -14.29
C THR A 277 -14.73 4.06 -13.32
N PRO A 278 -13.74 4.96 -13.23
CA PRO A 278 -13.79 6.14 -12.36
C PRO A 278 -15.01 7.03 -12.61
N ASP A 279 -15.49 7.66 -11.55
CA ASP A 279 -16.48 8.75 -11.64
C ASP A 279 -15.78 10.06 -12.00
N ILE A 280 -15.85 10.42 -13.27
CA ILE A 280 -15.16 11.60 -13.80
C ILE A 280 -15.71 12.91 -13.20
N SER A 281 -17.03 12.98 -12.92
CA SER A 281 -17.64 14.15 -12.29
C SER A 281 -17.13 14.36 -10.86
N ALA A 282 -17.04 13.27 -10.08
CA ALA A 282 -16.50 13.32 -8.73
C ALA A 282 -14.99 13.66 -8.73
N LEU A 283 -14.21 13.09 -9.64
CA LEU A 283 -12.79 13.46 -9.81
C LEU A 283 -12.62 14.92 -10.15
N LYS A 284 -13.43 15.45 -11.09
CA LYS A 284 -13.42 16.86 -11.49
C LYS A 284 -13.68 17.79 -10.32
N GLN A 285 -14.59 17.40 -9.42
CA GLN A 285 -14.89 18.16 -8.21
C GLN A 285 -13.68 18.19 -7.24
N VAL A 286 -13.09 17.03 -6.95
CA VAL A 286 -11.89 16.95 -6.09
C VAL A 286 -10.76 17.78 -6.69
N TYR A 287 -10.51 17.69 -8.01
CA TYR A 287 -9.41 18.42 -8.63
C TYR A 287 -9.64 19.94 -8.64
N LYS A 288 -10.90 20.40 -8.75
CA LYS A 288 -11.24 21.82 -8.63
C LYS A 288 -10.96 22.33 -7.21
N GLU A 289 -11.40 21.61 -6.19
CA GLU A 289 -11.20 21.99 -4.79
C GLU A 289 -9.71 21.99 -4.41
N MET A 290 -8.92 21.06 -4.97
CA MET A 290 -7.48 20.96 -4.76
C MET A 290 -6.65 21.84 -5.71
N GLU A 291 -7.30 22.59 -6.63
CA GLU A 291 -6.67 23.44 -7.65
C GLU A 291 -5.68 22.67 -8.56
N PHE A 292 -5.97 21.40 -8.86
CA PHE A 292 -5.16 20.55 -9.73
C PHE A 292 -5.41 20.81 -11.21
N THR A 293 -4.98 21.96 -11.71
CA THR A 293 -5.26 22.42 -13.08
C THR A 293 -4.73 21.48 -14.17
N SER A 294 -3.58 20.82 -13.94
CA SER A 294 -3.04 19.82 -14.87
C SER A 294 -3.93 18.59 -14.96
N LEU A 295 -4.36 18.04 -13.80
CA LEU A 295 -5.23 16.87 -13.77
C LEU A 295 -6.62 17.17 -14.35
N LEU A 296 -7.13 18.39 -14.15
CA LEU A 296 -8.40 18.82 -14.76
C LEU A 296 -8.35 18.82 -16.30
N ARG A 297 -7.22 19.22 -16.87
CA ARG A 297 -7.03 19.20 -18.34
C ARG A 297 -6.90 17.79 -18.91
N ASP A 298 -6.35 16.88 -18.11
CA ASP A 298 -6.13 15.49 -18.51
C ASP A 298 -7.41 14.62 -18.39
N LEU A 299 -8.45 15.12 -17.69
CA LEU A 299 -9.72 14.39 -17.64
C LEU A 299 -10.35 14.37 -19.03
N PRO A 300 -10.97 13.23 -19.41
CA PRO A 300 -11.82 13.20 -20.60
C PRO A 300 -12.82 14.37 -20.48
N GLY A 301 -12.93 15.19 -21.51
CA GLY A 301 -14.00 16.19 -21.56
C GLY A 301 -15.32 15.50 -21.28
N GLU A 302 -16.25 16.14 -20.59
CA GLU A 302 -17.64 15.75 -20.72
C GLU A 302 -17.86 15.64 -22.21
N ASP A 303 -18.33 14.46 -22.65
CA ASP A 303 -18.77 14.30 -24.04
C ASP A 303 -19.72 15.47 -24.26
N ASP A 304 -19.21 16.50 -24.93
CA ASP A 304 -19.99 17.66 -25.31
C ASP A 304 -20.89 17.14 -26.44
N SER A 305 -21.82 16.22 -26.05
CA SER A 305 -22.86 15.70 -26.90
C SER A 305 -23.79 16.83 -27.35
N HIS A 306 -23.70 17.98 -26.77
CA HIS A 306 -23.96 19.24 -27.38
C HIS A 306 -22.76 19.59 -28.28
N ARG A 307 -22.65 18.90 -29.41
CA ARG A 307 -21.97 19.44 -30.58
C ARG A 307 -22.44 20.89 -30.67
N ARG A 308 -21.61 21.82 -30.21
CA ARG A 308 -21.80 23.22 -30.58
C ARG A 308 -21.56 23.21 -32.06
N ASP A 309 -22.69 23.30 -32.81
CA ASP A 309 -22.67 23.42 -34.26
C ASP A 309 -22.10 24.82 -34.54
N TYR A 310 -20.77 24.86 -34.63
CA TYR A 310 -20.09 26.07 -35.06
C TYR A 310 -20.27 26.15 -36.56
N ALA A 311 -21.29 26.92 -37.01
CA ALA A 311 -21.39 27.34 -38.40
C ALA A 311 -20.48 28.55 -38.62
N THR A 312 -19.52 28.42 -39.52
CA THR A 312 -18.75 29.59 -39.99
C THR A 312 -19.62 30.33 -40.96
N LEU A 313 -20.12 31.48 -40.57
CA LEU A 313 -20.90 32.37 -41.44
C LEU A 313 -19.91 33.21 -42.26
N SER A 314 -19.87 32.99 -43.58
CA SER A 314 -18.89 33.58 -44.51
C SER A 314 -19.39 34.83 -45.23
N SER A 315 -20.69 35.17 -45.11
CA SER A 315 -21.29 36.31 -45.77
C SER A 315 -22.20 37.13 -44.84
N ALA A 316 -22.42 38.38 -45.19
CA ALA A 316 -23.35 39.28 -44.47
C ALA A 316 -24.81 38.78 -44.54
N GLU A 317 -25.19 38.07 -45.61
CA GLU A 317 -26.51 37.48 -45.80
C GLU A 317 -26.71 36.29 -44.82
N GLU A 318 -25.71 35.42 -44.65
CA GLU A 318 -25.76 34.32 -43.71
C GLU A 318 -25.83 34.80 -42.26
N VAL A 319 -25.10 35.86 -41.90
CA VAL A 319 -25.19 36.51 -40.58
C VAL A 319 -26.59 37.10 -40.36
N GLY A 320 -27.18 37.75 -41.34
CA GLY A 320 -28.54 38.31 -41.27
C GLY A 320 -29.59 37.22 -41.06
N ALA A 321 -29.51 36.11 -41.83
CA ALA A 321 -30.41 34.99 -41.69
C ALA A 321 -30.30 34.31 -40.32
N TRP A 322 -29.08 34.14 -39.80
CA TRP A 322 -28.83 33.56 -38.50
C TRP A 322 -29.34 34.41 -37.33
N LEU A 323 -29.16 35.73 -37.41
CA LEU A 323 -29.72 36.68 -36.44
C LEU A 323 -31.26 36.70 -36.44
N SER A 324 -31.88 36.56 -37.61
CA SER A 324 -33.34 36.56 -37.79
C SER A 324 -33.98 35.24 -37.32
N ALA A 325 -33.23 34.16 -37.26
CA ALA A 325 -33.72 32.83 -36.82
C ALA A 325 -33.69 32.62 -35.29
N ARG A 326 -33.18 33.59 -34.51
CA ARG A 326 -33.17 33.50 -33.03
C ARG A 326 -34.48 34.06 -32.48
N PRO A 327 -35.17 33.32 -31.58
CA PRO A 327 -36.29 33.89 -30.80
C PRO A 327 -35.75 34.98 -29.87
N PRO A 328 -36.57 35.99 -29.54
CA PRO A 328 -36.23 37.13 -28.70
C PRO A 328 -35.85 36.78 -27.29
#